data_932967d8447ce8f5207d90d9cbe35134
#
_entry.id   932967d8447ce8f5207d90d9cbe35134
#
_cell.length_a   1.000
_cell.length_b   1.000
_cell.length_c   1.000
_cell.angle_alpha   90.00
_cell.angle_beta   90.00
_cell.angle_gamma   90.00
#
_symmetry.space_group_name_H-M   'P 1'
#
loop_
_entity.id
_entity.type
_entity.pdbx_description
1 polymer ?
#
loop_
_entity_poly.entity_id
_entity_poly.type
_entity_poly.pdbx_seq_one_letter_code
_entity_poly.pdbx_strand_id
1 'polypeptide(L)'
;MLPGVMAGKAAVIEAVAVPSHQKDSHLDAAPDEVINSHIDSRPENCDLPPFEDWVKGTLPIKPWYIEGPVIKGFGRGSKMLGIPTANLSTEGYSAVLSEQRSGVYFGWAGLSTRGIYKMVMSVGWNPYFNNAEKTIEPWLLHEFGDDFYGEDLRLAVVGYIRPEANFPSLERLIEKIHEDRRIAETALEFPMYSKYREDAYLKSSSLPGDIGRL
;
A
#
# COMPACT_ATOMS: atom_id res chain seq x y z
N MET A 1 12.55 -24.53 4.93
CA MET A 1 12.76 -24.14 3.51
C MET A 1 13.46 -25.24 2.70
N LEU A 2 14.55 -25.80 3.19
CA LEU A 2 15.31 -26.87 2.49
C LEU A 2 14.48 -28.07 1.97
N PRO A 3 13.55 -28.66 2.76
CA PRO A 3 12.77 -29.81 2.28
C PRO A 3 11.91 -29.54 1.05
N GLY A 4 11.34 -28.34 0.93
CA GLY A 4 10.53 -27.95 -0.21
C GLY A 4 11.35 -27.81 -1.50
N VAL A 5 12.52 -27.18 -1.42
CA VAL A 5 13.45 -27.06 -2.56
C VAL A 5 13.95 -28.43 -3.01
N MET A 6 14.32 -29.28 -2.06
CA MET A 6 14.76 -30.66 -2.37
C MET A 6 13.66 -31.49 -3.04
N ALA A 7 12.42 -31.38 -2.57
CA ALA A 7 11.28 -32.07 -3.18
C ALA A 7 11.01 -31.58 -4.61
N GLY A 8 11.06 -30.28 -4.85
CA GLY A 8 10.94 -29.68 -6.19
C GLY A 8 12.03 -30.20 -7.14
N LYS A 9 13.29 -30.15 -6.69
CA LYS A 9 14.43 -30.67 -7.48
C LYS A 9 14.32 -32.18 -7.78
N ALA A 10 13.89 -32.97 -6.79
CA ALA A 10 13.68 -34.41 -6.99
C ALA A 10 12.54 -34.72 -8.01
N ALA A 11 11.57 -33.81 -8.13
CA ALA A 11 10.49 -33.89 -9.09
C ALA A 11 10.83 -33.28 -10.48
N VAL A 12 12.07 -32.80 -10.66
CA VAL A 12 12.51 -32.07 -11.87
C VAL A 12 11.66 -30.82 -12.12
N ILE A 13 11.26 -30.16 -11.03
CA ILE A 13 10.50 -28.90 -11.05
C ILE A 13 11.46 -27.75 -10.73
N GLU A 14 11.36 -26.67 -11.50
CA GLU A 14 12.08 -25.44 -11.20
C GLU A 14 11.64 -24.87 -9.84
N ALA A 15 12.60 -24.61 -8.95
CA ALA A 15 12.35 -24.22 -7.57
C ALA A 15 12.76 -22.78 -7.34
N VAL A 16 11.78 -21.92 -7.11
CA VAL A 16 12.00 -20.52 -6.70
C VAL A 16 11.88 -20.42 -5.18
N ALA A 17 12.91 -19.94 -4.52
CA ALA A 17 12.92 -19.75 -3.06
C ALA A 17 12.66 -18.30 -2.66
N VAL A 18 11.76 -18.12 -1.70
CA VAL A 18 11.51 -16.82 -1.03
C VAL A 18 11.91 -16.97 0.45
N PRO A 19 13.13 -16.58 0.84
CA PRO A 19 13.58 -16.74 2.21
C PRO A 19 12.79 -15.88 3.19
N SER A 20 12.37 -16.43 4.31
CA SER A 20 11.71 -15.69 5.40
C SER A 20 12.66 -14.82 6.22
N HIS A 21 13.98 -15.10 6.13
CA HIS A 21 15.06 -14.35 6.80
C HIS A 21 16.25 -14.22 5.87
N GLN A 22 16.87 -13.05 5.81
CA GLN A 22 18.00 -12.72 4.93
C GLN A 22 19.32 -13.46 5.25
N LYS A 23 19.37 -14.32 6.27
CA LYS A 23 20.61 -14.95 6.76
C LYS A 23 20.77 -16.43 6.44
N ASP A 24 19.91 -17.05 5.69
CA ASP A 24 20.05 -18.47 5.33
C ASP A 24 21.04 -18.66 4.16
N SER A 25 22.31 -18.30 4.38
CA SER A 25 23.41 -18.49 3.42
C SER A 25 23.92 -19.94 3.30
N HIS A 26 23.22 -20.91 3.89
CA HIS A 26 23.60 -22.33 3.86
C HIS A 26 22.57 -23.19 3.12
N LEU A 27 22.19 -22.76 1.90
CA LEU A 27 21.39 -23.59 1.02
C LEU A 27 22.29 -24.55 0.23
N ASP A 28 22.67 -25.68 0.85
CA ASP A 28 23.37 -26.77 0.15
C ASP A 28 22.54 -27.39 -1.00
N ALA A 29 21.22 -27.17 -1.02
CA ALA A 29 20.35 -27.42 -2.16
C ALA A 29 20.00 -26.07 -2.79
N ALA A 30 20.80 -25.62 -3.75
CA ALA A 30 20.54 -24.36 -4.43
C ALA A 30 19.20 -24.40 -5.18
N PRO A 31 18.24 -23.53 -4.87
CA PRO A 31 17.09 -23.31 -5.74
C PRO A 31 17.55 -22.77 -7.10
N ASP A 32 16.71 -22.88 -8.10
CA ASP A 32 17.02 -22.33 -9.43
C ASP A 32 17.02 -20.81 -9.41
N GLU A 33 16.15 -20.21 -8.60
CA GLU A 33 16.09 -18.77 -8.37
C GLU A 33 15.82 -18.47 -6.88
N VAL A 34 16.40 -17.37 -6.38
CA VAL A 34 16.10 -16.82 -5.06
C VAL A 34 15.59 -15.40 -5.23
N ILE A 35 14.37 -15.15 -4.79
CA ILE A 35 13.74 -13.82 -4.81
C ILE A 35 13.47 -13.34 -3.39
N ASN A 36 13.53 -12.03 -3.16
CA ASN A 36 13.34 -11.46 -1.82
C ASN A 36 11.86 -11.37 -1.42
N SER A 37 10.97 -11.36 -2.38
CA SER A 37 9.52 -11.27 -2.19
C SER A 37 8.80 -11.94 -3.34
N HIS A 38 7.58 -12.43 -3.12
CA HIS A 38 6.70 -12.87 -4.21
C HIS A 38 6.40 -11.78 -5.24
N ILE A 39 6.54 -10.50 -4.88
CA ILE A 39 6.40 -9.36 -5.80
C ILE A 39 7.53 -9.35 -6.85
N ASP A 40 8.68 -9.93 -6.54
CA ASP A 40 9.82 -10.00 -7.46
C ASP A 40 9.70 -11.18 -8.45
N SER A 41 8.70 -12.05 -8.28
CA SER A 41 8.45 -13.19 -9.17
C SER A 41 8.09 -12.69 -10.57
N ARG A 42 8.80 -13.23 -11.57
CA ARG A 42 8.57 -12.92 -12.98
C ARG A 42 8.20 -14.21 -13.71
N PRO A 43 6.99 -14.25 -14.30
CA PRO A 43 6.60 -15.42 -15.11
C PRO A 43 7.59 -15.74 -16.22
N GLU A 44 8.24 -14.72 -16.78
CA GLU A 44 9.22 -14.86 -17.86
C GLU A 44 10.46 -15.69 -17.44
N ASN A 45 10.79 -15.72 -16.16
CA ASN A 45 11.88 -16.55 -15.64
C ASN A 45 11.53 -18.06 -15.67
N CYS A 46 10.23 -18.37 -15.80
CA CYS A 46 9.70 -19.71 -15.91
C CYS A 46 9.16 -20.00 -17.33
N ASP A 47 9.65 -19.31 -18.36
CA ASP A 47 9.18 -19.40 -19.75
C ASP A 47 7.68 -19.14 -19.93
N LEU A 48 7.05 -18.42 -18.99
CA LEU A 48 5.65 -18.01 -19.09
C LEU A 48 5.54 -16.60 -19.67
N PRO A 49 4.42 -16.25 -20.34
CA PRO A 49 4.21 -14.89 -20.80
C PRO A 49 4.09 -13.93 -19.60
N PRO A 50 4.54 -12.66 -19.74
CA PRO A 50 4.38 -11.66 -18.69
C PRO A 50 2.91 -11.45 -18.33
N PHE A 51 2.65 -11.03 -17.09
CA PHE A 51 1.29 -10.64 -16.71
C PHE A 51 0.87 -9.40 -17.51
N GLU A 52 -0.21 -9.50 -18.27
CA GLU A 52 -0.70 -8.40 -19.11
C GLU A 52 -1.25 -7.21 -18.28
N ASP A 53 -1.73 -7.50 -17.07
CA ASP A 53 -2.37 -6.55 -16.14
C ASP A 53 -1.53 -6.28 -14.88
N TRP A 54 -0.24 -6.67 -14.91
CA TRP A 54 0.65 -6.49 -13.78
C TRP A 54 1.50 -5.22 -13.91
N VAL A 55 1.45 -4.38 -12.88
CA VAL A 55 2.37 -3.26 -12.73
C VAL A 55 3.50 -3.67 -11.81
N LYS A 56 4.73 -3.67 -12.32
CA LYS A 56 5.93 -3.99 -11.54
C LYS A 56 5.98 -3.16 -10.26
N GLY A 57 6.15 -3.83 -9.13
CA GLY A 57 6.19 -3.18 -7.83
C GLY A 57 4.83 -3.06 -7.16
N THR A 58 3.78 -3.74 -7.65
CA THR A 58 2.48 -3.79 -6.98
C THR A 58 2.09 -5.20 -6.57
N LEU A 59 1.34 -5.31 -5.49
CA LEU A 59 0.69 -6.52 -5.05
C LEU A 59 -0.82 -6.26 -4.95
N PRO A 60 -1.67 -6.97 -5.68
CA PRO A 60 -3.11 -6.90 -5.48
C PRO A 60 -3.46 -7.45 -4.10
N ILE A 61 -4.35 -6.76 -3.42
CA ILE A 61 -4.84 -7.15 -2.09
C ILE A 61 -6.35 -7.27 -2.11
N LYS A 62 -6.93 -7.96 -1.13
CA LYS A 62 -8.36 -7.84 -0.87
C LYS A 62 -8.64 -6.39 -0.50
N PRO A 63 -9.51 -5.68 -1.23
CA PRO A 63 -9.83 -4.30 -0.94
C PRO A 63 -10.36 -4.12 0.48
N TRP A 64 -9.92 -3.05 1.12
CA TRP A 64 -10.44 -2.64 2.41
C TRP A 64 -10.75 -1.15 2.41
N TYR A 65 -11.61 -0.73 3.32
CA TYR A 65 -12.21 0.58 3.32
C TYR A 65 -12.05 1.22 4.70
N ILE A 66 -11.83 2.53 4.70
CA ILE A 66 -11.76 3.33 5.92
C ILE A 66 -12.23 4.75 5.62
N GLU A 67 -12.92 5.36 6.57
CA GLU A 67 -13.40 6.73 6.45
C GLU A 67 -13.23 7.50 7.76
N GLY A 68 -13.24 8.79 7.66
CA GLY A 68 -13.22 9.67 8.82
C GLY A 68 -12.87 11.12 8.44
N PRO A 69 -12.94 12.03 9.41
CA PRO A 69 -12.56 13.40 9.18
C PRO A 69 -11.06 13.54 8.95
N VAL A 70 -10.69 14.42 8.03
CA VAL A 70 -9.29 14.83 7.87
C VAL A 70 -8.85 15.64 9.08
N ILE A 71 -7.85 15.15 9.78
CA ILE A 71 -7.30 15.77 10.98
C ILE A 71 -5.96 16.44 10.70
N LYS A 72 -5.57 17.36 11.56
CA LYS A 72 -4.25 17.99 11.50
C LYS A 72 -3.19 16.96 11.91
N GLY A 73 -2.21 16.75 11.06
CA GLY A 73 -1.11 15.83 11.34
C GLY A 73 -0.10 16.39 12.35
N PHE A 74 0.88 15.56 12.69
CA PHE A 74 1.91 15.86 13.68
C PHE A 74 2.95 16.92 13.24
N GLY A 75 2.72 17.60 12.09
CA GLY A 75 3.55 18.73 11.65
C GLY A 75 4.97 18.36 11.19
N ARG A 76 5.20 17.13 10.74
CA ARG A 76 6.53 16.65 10.31
C ARG A 76 7.02 17.19 8.96
N GLY A 77 6.38 18.21 8.40
CA GLY A 77 6.91 18.92 7.24
C GLY A 77 6.71 18.26 5.88
N SER A 78 5.84 17.25 5.73
CA SER A 78 5.55 16.65 4.43
C SER A 78 5.08 17.69 3.39
N LYS A 79 4.30 18.67 3.82
CA LYS A 79 3.89 19.81 2.98
C LYS A 79 5.10 20.65 2.50
N MET A 80 6.14 20.82 3.34
CA MET A 80 7.38 21.52 2.96
C MET A 80 8.21 20.74 1.95
N LEU A 81 8.03 19.43 1.89
CA LEU A 81 8.69 18.54 0.93
C LEU A 81 7.92 18.42 -0.39
N GLY A 82 6.82 19.15 -0.57
CA GLY A 82 5.96 19.03 -1.74
C GLY A 82 5.11 17.74 -1.77
N ILE A 83 4.96 17.07 -0.61
CA ILE A 83 4.21 15.82 -0.45
C ILE A 83 3.12 16.03 0.61
N PRO A 84 2.08 16.81 0.32
CA PRO A 84 1.03 17.09 1.31
C PRO A 84 0.21 15.83 1.57
N THR A 85 0.29 15.31 2.80
CA THR A 85 -0.52 14.17 3.23
C THR A 85 -1.73 14.63 4.05
N ALA A 86 -2.87 14.04 3.78
CA ALA A 86 -4.03 14.13 4.65
C ALA A 86 -3.87 13.10 5.79
N ASN A 87 -4.08 13.53 7.03
CA ASN A 87 -4.09 12.59 8.14
C ASN A 87 -5.54 12.23 8.45
N LEU A 88 -5.81 10.95 8.55
CA LEU A 88 -7.13 10.44 8.88
C LEU A 88 -7.15 9.96 10.33
N SER A 89 -8.23 10.26 11.05
CA SER A 89 -8.45 9.65 12.36
C SER A 89 -8.60 8.14 12.22
N THR A 90 -7.86 7.40 13.04
CA THR A 90 -7.93 5.92 13.07
C THR A 90 -8.80 5.40 14.20
N GLU A 91 -9.50 6.29 14.90
CA GLU A 91 -10.42 5.94 15.98
C GLU A 91 -11.50 4.99 15.47
N GLY A 92 -11.68 3.86 16.15
CA GLY A 92 -12.62 2.82 15.76
C GLY A 92 -12.09 1.81 14.72
N TYR A 93 -10.91 2.03 14.14
CA TYR A 93 -10.34 1.16 13.09
C TYR A 93 -9.15 0.30 13.55
N SER A 94 -8.87 0.27 14.85
CA SER A 94 -7.71 -0.48 15.38
C SER A 94 -7.70 -1.95 14.96
N ALA A 95 -8.86 -2.62 14.95
CA ALA A 95 -9.00 -4.00 14.51
C ALA A 95 -8.65 -4.17 13.02
N VAL A 96 -9.22 -3.34 12.14
CA VAL A 96 -8.95 -3.38 10.70
C VAL A 96 -7.47 -3.12 10.42
N LEU A 97 -6.90 -2.10 11.06
CA LEU A 97 -5.51 -1.71 10.86
C LEU A 97 -4.52 -2.73 11.44
N SER A 98 -4.89 -3.47 12.48
CA SER A 98 -4.03 -4.51 13.05
C SER A 98 -3.79 -5.66 12.06
N GLU A 99 -4.76 -5.96 11.20
CA GLU A 99 -4.66 -6.99 10.17
C GLU A 99 -3.82 -6.56 8.96
N GLN A 100 -3.69 -5.26 8.73
CA GLN A 100 -2.91 -4.73 7.60
C GLN A 100 -1.42 -4.72 7.92
N ARG A 101 -0.58 -5.06 6.97
CA ARG A 101 0.87 -4.91 7.09
C ARG A 101 1.24 -3.43 7.10
N SER A 102 2.31 -3.06 7.81
CA SER A 102 2.91 -1.75 7.63
C SER A 102 3.55 -1.63 6.25
N GLY A 103 3.44 -0.45 5.65
CA GLY A 103 4.00 -0.21 4.32
C GLY A 103 3.23 0.83 3.52
N VAL A 104 3.48 0.83 2.21
CA VAL A 104 2.90 1.77 1.25
C VAL A 104 1.83 1.08 0.43
N TYR A 105 0.68 1.71 0.36
CA TYR A 105 -0.53 1.26 -0.32
C TYR A 105 -0.96 2.27 -1.38
N PHE A 106 -1.85 1.85 -2.25
CA PHE A 106 -2.50 2.74 -3.20
C PHE A 106 -3.99 2.43 -3.35
N GLY A 107 -4.71 3.39 -3.87
CA GLY A 107 -6.15 3.26 -4.07
C GLY A 107 -6.82 4.56 -4.47
N TRP A 108 -8.09 4.66 -4.12
CA TRP A 108 -8.94 5.79 -4.42
C TRP A 108 -9.41 6.48 -3.14
N ALA A 109 -9.43 7.79 -3.18
CA ALA A 109 -9.84 8.65 -2.07
C ALA A 109 -11.01 9.53 -2.50
N GLY A 110 -12.14 9.45 -1.81
CA GLY A 110 -13.31 10.32 -1.99
C GLY A 110 -13.35 11.38 -0.90
N LEU A 111 -13.35 12.65 -1.30
CA LEU A 111 -13.65 13.79 -0.43
C LEU A 111 -15.12 14.17 -0.59
N SER A 112 -15.82 14.36 0.51
CA SER A 112 -17.28 14.57 0.55
C SER A 112 -17.76 15.72 -0.31
N THR A 113 -16.94 16.77 -0.47
CA THR A 113 -17.31 18.00 -1.20
C THR A 113 -16.54 18.22 -2.49
N ARG A 114 -15.49 17.42 -2.78
CA ARG A 114 -14.54 17.74 -3.86
C ARG A 114 -14.45 16.70 -4.97
N GLY A 115 -14.71 15.43 -4.69
CA GLY A 115 -14.66 14.36 -5.68
C GLY A 115 -13.73 13.22 -5.33
N ILE A 116 -13.37 12.40 -6.33
CA ILE A 116 -12.59 11.17 -6.16
C ILE A 116 -11.23 11.31 -6.83
N TYR A 117 -10.18 10.99 -6.09
CA TYR A 117 -8.78 11.17 -6.47
C TYR A 117 -8.01 9.86 -6.31
N LYS A 118 -6.96 9.68 -7.12
CA LYS A 118 -5.95 8.66 -6.87
C LYS A 118 -5.21 8.97 -5.58
N MET A 119 -4.78 7.95 -4.87
CA MET A 119 -3.98 8.17 -3.65
C MET A 119 -2.87 7.14 -3.49
N VAL A 120 -1.79 7.56 -2.85
CA VAL A 120 -0.78 6.72 -2.20
C VAL A 120 -0.88 6.93 -0.71
N MET A 121 -0.70 5.90 0.08
CA MET A 121 -0.91 5.98 1.51
C MET A 121 0.14 5.17 2.26
N SER A 122 0.71 5.74 3.32
CA SER A 122 1.48 4.97 4.28
C SER A 122 0.60 4.45 5.42
N VAL A 123 0.86 3.22 5.83
CA VAL A 123 0.33 2.59 7.04
C VAL A 123 1.51 2.18 7.89
N GLY A 124 1.63 2.75 9.08
CA GLY A 124 2.79 2.51 9.94
C GLY A 124 2.49 2.65 11.41
N TRP A 125 3.36 2.10 12.26
CA TRP A 125 3.27 2.27 13.69
C TRP A 125 3.67 3.68 14.11
N ASN A 126 2.87 4.28 14.97
CA ASN A 126 3.16 5.61 15.46
C ASN A 126 4.06 5.58 16.69
N PRO A 127 5.33 6.04 16.57
CA PRO A 127 6.26 6.06 17.70
C PRO A 127 5.85 7.01 18.85
N TYR A 128 4.97 7.99 18.59
CA TYR A 128 4.45 8.87 19.64
C TYR A 128 3.45 8.20 20.58
N PHE A 129 2.83 7.11 20.12
CA PHE A 129 1.94 6.29 20.94
C PHE A 129 2.63 4.98 21.37
N ASN A 130 3.95 4.99 21.55
CA ASN A 130 4.73 3.80 21.90
C ASN A 130 4.48 2.60 20.95
N ASN A 131 4.19 2.89 19.66
CA ASN A 131 3.78 1.90 18.67
C ASN A 131 2.54 1.08 19.08
N ALA A 132 1.66 1.65 19.89
CA ALA A 132 0.41 0.99 20.29
C ALA A 132 -0.67 1.07 19.19
N GLU A 133 -0.58 2.07 18.32
CA GLU A 133 -1.56 2.31 17.25
C GLU A 133 -0.85 2.58 15.91
N LYS A 134 -1.47 2.13 14.84
CA LYS A 134 -1.06 2.46 13.48
C LYS A 134 -1.71 3.76 13.05
N THR A 135 -0.95 4.57 12.30
CA THR A 135 -1.45 5.75 11.60
C THR A 135 -1.55 5.49 10.12
N ILE A 136 -2.40 6.24 9.47
CA ILE A 136 -2.58 6.28 8.02
C ILE A 136 -2.42 7.70 7.53
N GLU A 137 -1.58 7.85 6.52
CA GLU A 137 -1.23 9.14 5.94
C GLU A 137 -1.42 9.09 4.41
N PRO A 138 -2.66 9.29 3.91
CA PRO A 138 -2.91 9.31 2.47
C PRO A 138 -2.41 10.60 1.83
N TRP A 139 -1.69 10.46 0.73
CA TRP A 139 -1.37 11.52 -0.21
C TRP A 139 -2.31 11.44 -1.40
N LEU A 140 -3.26 12.35 -1.48
CA LEU A 140 -4.14 12.49 -2.63
C LEU A 140 -3.34 13.09 -3.80
N LEU A 141 -3.33 12.40 -4.94
CA LEU A 141 -2.53 12.76 -6.11
C LEU A 141 -3.24 13.86 -6.92
N HIS A 142 -3.48 14.98 -6.25
CA HIS A 142 -4.12 16.17 -6.78
C HIS A 142 -3.59 17.41 -6.05
N GLU A 143 -3.50 18.52 -6.76
CA GLU A 143 -3.14 19.81 -6.17
C GLU A 143 -4.41 20.52 -5.68
N PHE A 144 -4.51 20.73 -4.39
CA PHE A 144 -5.60 21.50 -3.76
C PHE A 144 -5.12 22.91 -3.48
N GLY A 145 -5.96 23.89 -3.79
CA GLY A 145 -5.66 25.31 -3.55
C GLY A 145 -5.72 25.71 -2.07
N ASP A 146 -6.39 24.91 -1.24
CA ASP A 146 -6.63 25.16 0.17
C ASP A 146 -6.60 23.84 0.98
N ASP A 147 -6.40 23.98 2.29
CA ASP A 147 -6.49 22.87 3.22
C ASP A 147 -7.96 22.43 3.39
N PHE A 148 -8.19 21.15 3.67
CA PHE A 148 -9.53 20.56 3.81
C PHE A 148 -9.72 19.79 5.12
N TYR A 149 -9.18 20.35 6.21
CA TYR A 149 -9.39 19.81 7.56
C TYR A 149 -10.86 19.77 7.92
N GLY A 150 -11.30 18.67 8.53
CA GLY A 150 -12.67 18.46 8.94
C GLY A 150 -13.58 17.92 7.83
N GLU A 151 -13.12 17.86 6.58
CA GLU A 151 -13.88 17.15 5.53
C GLU A 151 -13.82 15.63 5.75
N ASP A 152 -14.90 14.95 5.42
CA ASP A 152 -14.93 13.49 5.43
C ASP A 152 -14.16 12.95 4.23
N LEU A 153 -13.19 12.11 4.54
CA LEU A 153 -12.35 11.40 3.58
C LEU A 153 -12.65 9.91 3.65
N ARG A 154 -12.96 9.30 2.51
CA ARG A 154 -13.19 7.87 2.34
C ARG A 154 -12.13 7.28 1.46
N LEU A 155 -11.58 6.16 1.88
CA LEU A 155 -10.50 5.47 1.18
C LEU A 155 -10.95 4.06 0.79
N ALA A 156 -10.77 3.72 -0.48
CA ALA A 156 -10.82 2.37 -1.01
C ALA A 156 -9.39 1.95 -1.33
N VAL A 157 -8.80 1.12 -0.47
CA VAL A 157 -7.41 0.67 -0.58
C VAL A 157 -7.40 -0.64 -1.36
N VAL A 158 -6.75 -0.65 -2.52
CA VAL A 158 -6.88 -1.72 -3.52
C VAL A 158 -5.58 -2.43 -3.86
N GLY A 159 -4.44 -1.87 -3.44
CA GLY A 159 -3.15 -2.48 -3.71
C GLY A 159 -2.07 -2.06 -2.72
N TYR A 160 -1.00 -2.85 -2.68
CA TYR A 160 0.17 -2.68 -1.83
C TYR A 160 1.41 -2.51 -2.72
N ILE A 161 2.31 -1.61 -2.35
CA ILE A 161 3.54 -1.34 -3.11
C ILE A 161 4.74 -1.99 -2.43
N ARG A 162 5.00 -1.65 -1.16
CA ARG A 162 6.21 -2.09 -0.47
C ARG A 162 6.09 -1.99 1.05
N PRO A 163 6.93 -2.70 1.81
CA PRO A 163 7.06 -2.49 3.25
C PRO A 163 7.67 -1.12 3.57
N GLU A 164 7.54 -0.72 4.84
CA GLU A 164 8.32 0.40 5.37
C GLU A 164 9.82 0.13 5.21
N ALA A 165 10.58 1.18 4.97
CA ALA A 165 12.02 1.12 4.81
C ALA A 165 12.69 2.34 5.46
N ASN A 166 13.91 2.13 5.95
CA ASN A 166 14.78 3.21 6.38
C ASN A 166 15.58 3.71 5.18
N PHE A 167 15.74 5.02 5.08
CA PHE A 167 16.48 5.66 4.01
C PHE A 167 17.72 6.37 4.57
N PRO A 168 18.86 6.32 3.86
CA PRO A 168 20.11 6.92 4.33
C PRO A 168 20.08 8.46 4.30
N SER A 169 19.18 9.06 3.53
CA SER A 169 19.00 10.51 3.47
C SER A 169 17.56 10.90 3.14
N LEU A 170 17.23 12.17 3.37
CA LEU A 170 15.93 12.74 3.04
C LEU A 170 15.66 12.72 1.53
N GLU A 171 16.68 12.99 0.72
CA GLU A 171 16.59 12.98 -0.75
C GLU A 171 16.18 11.58 -1.24
N ARG A 172 16.78 10.52 -0.70
CA ARG A 172 16.44 9.14 -1.05
C ARG A 172 15.02 8.77 -0.65
N LEU A 173 14.56 9.27 0.50
CA LEU A 173 13.16 9.11 0.92
C LEU A 173 12.22 9.78 -0.09
N ILE A 174 12.49 11.03 -0.46
CA ILE A 174 11.67 11.80 -1.41
C ILE A 174 11.64 11.11 -2.78
N GLU A 175 12.81 10.69 -3.30
CA GLU A 175 12.90 9.94 -4.57
C GLU A 175 11.99 8.68 -4.53
N LYS A 176 12.04 7.94 -3.42
CA LYS A 176 11.25 6.71 -3.28
C LYS A 176 9.75 6.99 -3.18
N ILE A 177 9.34 8.05 -2.48
CA ILE A 177 7.94 8.47 -2.41
C ILE A 177 7.41 8.86 -3.82
N HIS A 178 8.21 9.55 -4.62
CA HIS A 178 7.83 9.87 -6.00
C HIS A 178 7.81 8.64 -6.91
N GLU A 179 8.65 7.64 -6.66
CA GLU A 179 8.56 6.35 -7.35
C GLU A 179 7.26 5.62 -6.99
N ASP A 180 6.91 5.54 -5.70
CA ASP A 180 5.66 4.94 -5.22
C ASP A 180 4.44 5.63 -5.85
N ARG A 181 4.47 6.96 -5.96
CA ARG A 181 3.45 7.74 -6.67
C ARG A 181 3.28 7.28 -8.12
N ARG A 182 4.39 7.20 -8.89
CA ARG A 182 4.34 6.78 -10.31
C ARG A 182 3.80 5.36 -10.47
N ILE A 183 4.22 4.45 -9.58
CA ILE A 183 3.70 3.08 -9.55
C ILE A 183 2.18 3.08 -9.34
N ALA A 184 1.70 3.82 -8.34
CA ALA A 184 0.28 3.92 -8.05
C ALA A 184 -0.53 4.56 -9.19
N GLU A 185 -0.04 5.67 -9.76
CA GLU A 185 -0.68 6.37 -10.88
C GLU A 185 -0.86 5.43 -12.07
N THR A 186 0.16 4.62 -12.38
CA THR A 186 0.11 3.64 -13.46
C THR A 186 -0.82 2.48 -13.12
N ALA A 187 -0.71 1.91 -11.92
CA ALA A 187 -1.54 0.78 -11.50
C ALA A 187 -3.04 1.12 -11.52
N LEU A 188 -3.40 2.31 -11.07
CA LEU A 188 -4.80 2.75 -11.00
C LEU A 188 -5.46 3.00 -12.36
N GLU A 189 -4.72 2.95 -13.48
CA GLU A 189 -5.30 2.95 -14.83
C GLU A 189 -5.78 1.55 -15.25
N PHE A 190 -5.26 0.48 -14.66
CA PHE A 190 -5.66 -0.88 -15.03
C PHE A 190 -7.10 -1.19 -14.57
N PRO A 191 -7.89 -1.91 -15.39
CA PRO A 191 -9.30 -2.20 -15.10
C PRO A 191 -9.54 -2.86 -13.73
N MET A 192 -8.60 -3.70 -13.27
CA MET A 192 -8.70 -4.36 -11.98
C MET A 192 -8.72 -3.38 -10.79
N TYR A 193 -8.11 -2.21 -10.93
CA TYR A 193 -8.05 -1.16 -9.90
C TYR A 193 -8.92 0.06 -10.21
N SER A 194 -9.02 0.44 -11.51
CA SER A 194 -9.77 1.65 -11.93
C SER A 194 -11.27 1.52 -11.66
N LYS A 195 -11.82 0.32 -11.69
CA LYS A 195 -13.24 0.05 -11.37
C LYS A 195 -13.65 0.58 -9.98
N TYR A 196 -12.73 0.61 -9.01
CA TYR A 196 -13.01 1.10 -7.65
C TYR A 196 -13.19 2.62 -7.56
N ARG A 197 -12.81 3.37 -8.60
CA ARG A 197 -13.13 4.80 -8.70
C ARG A 197 -14.64 5.07 -8.67
N GLU A 198 -15.43 4.14 -9.21
CA GLU A 198 -16.88 4.25 -9.28
C GLU A 198 -17.61 3.64 -8.09
N ASP A 199 -16.86 3.17 -7.08
CA ASP A 199 -17.42 2.55 -5.88
C ASP A 199 -18.36 3.53 -5.17
N ALA A 200 -19.55 3.05 -4.84
CA ALA A 200 -20.59 3.83 -4.14
C ALA A 200 -20.12 4.32 -2.77
N TYR A 201 -19.22 3.57 -2.11
CA TYR A 201 -18.64 3.97 -0.85
C TYR A 201 -17.91 5.32 -0.92
N LEU A 202 -17.18 5.57 -2.00
CA LEU A 202 -16.44 6.82 -2.19
C LEU A 202 -17.34 8.02 -2.50
N LYS A 203 -18.58 7.76 -2.97
CA LYS A 203 -19.54 8.78 -3.41
C LYS A 203 -20.58 9.14 -2.34
N SER A 204 -20.72 8.31 -1.30
CA SER A 204 -21.77 8.54 -0.31
C SER A 204 -21.47 9.80 0.49
N SER A 205 -22.45 10.70 0.59
CA SER A 205 -22.45 11.77 1.58
C SER A 205 -22.86 11.14 2.90
N SER A 206 -21.99 11.16 3.93
CA SER A 206 -22.38 10.73 5.26
C SER A 206 -23.48 11.63 5.79
N LEU A 207 -24.68 11.08 5.94
CA LEU A 207 -25.62 11.61 6.91
C LEU A 207 -25.10 11.19 8.30
N PRO A 208 -25.01 12.10 9.28
CA PRO A 208 -24.65 11.71 10.64
C PRO A 208 -25.76 10.82 11.20
N GLY A 209 -25.55 9.51 11.29
CA GLY A 209 -26.52 8.65 11.93
C GLY A 209 -26.51 7.16 11.63
N ASP A 210 -25.69 6.64 10.74
CA ASP A 210 -25.69 5.19 10.45
C ASP A 210 -24.34 4.51 10.74
N ILE A 211 -23.90 4.61 12.01
CA ILE A 211 -22.89 3.72 12.56
C ILE A 211 -23.62 2.57 13.24
N GLY A 212 -23.94 1.55 12.48
CA GLY A 212 -24.54 0.38 13.10
C GLY A 212 -24.87 -0.74 12.13
N ARG A 213 -24.04 -1.76 12.15
CA ARG A 213 -24.23 -3.12 11.64
C ARG A 213 -23.72 -3.43 10.23
N LEU A 214 -22.53 -3.96 10.19
CA LEU A 214 -22.29 -5.26 9.54
C LEU A 214 -21.26 -6.02 10.36
#